data_d718f528240fe3a677b13b5b0761daac
#
_entry.id   d718f528240fe3a677b13b5b0761daac
#
_cell.length_a   1.000
_cell.length_b   1.000
_cell.length_c   1.000
_cell.angle_alpha   90.00
_cell.angle_beta   90.00
_cell.angle_gamma   90.00
#
_symmetry.space_group_name_H-M   'P 1'
#
loop_
_entity.id
_entity.type
_entity.pdbx_description
1 polymer ?
#
loop_
_entity_poly.entity_id
_entity_poly.type
_entity_poly.pdbx_seq_one_letter_code
_entity_poly.pdbx_strand_id
1 'polypeptide(L)'
;RSQQEFRLGMRDIFESTALPGLLACLRDEAPGARLASVRTDRRELENDLVDGQLDVAMDVLLPLSPDIRRLKLAEDRLVVVARAGHTAIKDDHILLQDYLQARHLLVSSRRRGPGFEDQELARLGYERQIILRCQHYFAACRVVETSDYLLTMPAGYAMLANQGLGNTLLELPVSLPPLDVYLYWHDSRNSDPANTWLREKIIGLYAE
;
A
#
# COMPACT_ATOMS: atom_id res chain seq x y z
N ARG A 1 22.18 7.32 27.91
CA ARG A 1 21.26 6.36 27.28
C ARG A 1 21.18 6.74 25.81
N SER A 2 21.77 5.94 24.92
CA SER A 2 21.61 6.10 23.48
C SER A 2 20.10 5.96 23.17
N GLN A 3 19.50 7.02 22.65
CA GLN A 3 18.12 6.94 22.18
C GLN A 3 18.17 6.28 20.81
N GLN A 4 17.74 5.03 20.71
CA GLN A 4 17.60 4.33 19.44
C GLN A 4 16.54 5.05 18.60
N GLU A 5 16.85 5.42 17.37
CA GLU A 5 15.90 5.88 16.39
C GLU A 5 15.81 4.84 15.28
N PHE A 6 14.60 4.36 15.01
CA PHE A 6 14.31 3.47 13.90
C PHE A 6 13.74 4.28 12.73
N ARG A 7 14.31 4.10 11.54
CA ARG A 7 13.89 4.77 10.31
C ARG A 7 13.26 3.76 9.37
N LEU A 8 11.97 3.94 9.13
CA LEU A 8 11.15 3.05 8.31
C LEU A 8 10.80 3.74 7.01
N GLY A 9 11.21 3.15 5.88
CA GLY A 9 10.77 3.58 4.56
C GLY A 9 9.39 3.02 4.27
N MET A 10 8.39 3.88 4.10
CA MET A 10 7.03 3.43 3.79
C MET A 10 6.19 4.55 3.14
N ARG A 11 5.05 4.15 2.60
CA ARG A 11 4.02 5.05 2.07
C ARG A 11 2.87 5.21 3.07
N ASP A 12 2.00 6.18 2.81
CA ASP A 12 0.81 6.48 3.62
C ASP A 12 -0.07 5.25 3.91
N ILE A 13 -0.23 4.37 2.93
CA ILE A 13 -0.98 3.12 3.09
C ILE A 13 -0.38 2.24 4.21
N PHE A 14 0.94 2.12 4.29
CA PHE A 14 1.61 1.33 5.32
C PHE A 14 1.72 2.08 6.64
N GLU A 15 1.88 3.40 6.60
CA GLU A 15 1.81 4.24 7.81
C GLU A 15 0.51 4.03 8.56
N SER A 16 -0.61 4.08 7.85
CA SER A 16 -1.95 3.94 8.44
C SER A 16 -2.18 2.57 9.07
N THR A 17 -1.58 1.52 8.54
CA THR A 17 -1.75 0.14 9.02
C THR A 17 -0.72 -0.27 10.05
N ALA A 18 0.53 0.14 9.91
CA ALA A 18 1.65 -0.35 10.73
C ALA A 18 1.99 0.55 11.93
N LEU A 19 1.97 1.89 11.77
CA LEU A 19 2.46 2.80 12.82
C LEU A 19 1.69 2.70 14.14
N PRO A 20 0.35 2.57 14.18
CA PRO A 20 -0.36 2.46 15.45
C PRO A 20 0.10 1.26 16.28
N GLY A 21 0.24 0.09 15.65
CA GLY A 21 0.71 -1.12 16.32
C GLY A 21 2.19 -1.04 16.72
N LEU A 22 3.05 -0.50 15.86
CA LEU A 22 4.48 -0.33 16.16
C LEU A 22 4.70 0.62 17.33
N LEU A 23 3.96 1.73 17.40
CA LEU A 23 4.07 2.67 18.52
C LEU A 23 3.58 2.04 19.84
N ALA A 24 2.57 1.19 19.79
CA ALA A 24 2.15 0.43 20.97
C ALA A 24 3.28 -0.50 21.45
N CYS A 25 3.89 -1.29 20.56
CA CYS A 25 5.03 -2.13 20.90
C CYS A 25 6.22 -1.33 21.46
N LEU A 26 6.51 -0.17 20.84
CA LEU A 26 7.62 0.68 21.27
C LEU A 26 7.40 1.21 22.69
N ARG A 27 6.20 1.70 22.98
CA ARG A 27 5.83 2.21 24.31
C ARG A 27 6.03 1.14 25.39
N ASP A 28 5.64 -0.08 25.10
CA ASP A 28 5.59 -1.16 26.08
C ASP A 28 6.96 -1.86 26.25
N GLU A 29 7.74 -1.99 25.19
CA GLU A 29 8.98 -2.77 25.20
C GLU A 29 10.26 -1.92 25.08
N ALA A 30 10.19 -0.74 24.47
CA ALA A 30 11.36 0.11 24.22
C ALA A 30 11.03 1.61 24.40
N PRO A 31 10.58 2.06 25.57
CA PRO A 31 10.02 3.40 25.77
C PRO A 31 11.02 4.56 25.54
N GLY A 32 12.32 4.27 25.41
CA GLY A 32 13.35 5.24 25.06
C GLY A 32 13.66 5.36 23.57
N ALA A 33 13.09 4.49 22.75
CA ALA A 33 13.31 4.51 21.31
C ALA A 33 12.33 5.46 20.58
N ARG A 34 12.68 5.80 19.35
CA ARG A 34 11.88 6.67 18.48
C ARG A 34 11.69 6.01 17.12
N LEU A 35 10.58 6.34 16.46
CA LEU A 35 10.31 5.95 15.07
C LEU A 35 10.31 7.18 14.18
N ALA A 36 10.92 7.05 13.01
CA ALA A 36 10.77 7.99 11.90
C ALA A 36 10.25 7.24 10.69
N SER A 37 9.06 7.60 10.24
CA SER A 37 8.54 7.13 8.96
C SER A 37 9.03 8.07 7.87
N VAL A 38 9.67 7.52 6.85
CA VAL A 38 10.32 8.27 5.78
C VAL A 38 9.69 7.88 4.45
N ARG A 39 9.31 8.87 3.65
CA ARG A 39 8.88 8.64 2.28
C ARG A 39 10.03 8.09 1.46
N THR A 40 9.81 6.96 0.80
CA THR A 40 10.82 6.33 -0.06
C THR A 40 10.63 6.68 -1.53
N ASP A 41 11.73 6.97 -2.22
CA ASP A 41 11.81 6.82 -3.67
C ASP A 41 12.32 5.41 -3.97
N ARG A 42 11.58 4.65 -4.77
CA ARG A 42 11.96 3.26 -5.15
C ARG A 42 13.31 3.18 -5.85
N ARG A 43 13.77 4.27 -6.47
CA ARG A 43 15.08 4.33 -7.13
C ARG A 43 16.23 4.42 -6.13
N GLU A 44 15.97 5.05 -4.97
CA GLU A 44 16.96 5.27 -3.91
C GLU A 44 16.85 4.26 -2.78
N LEU A 45 15.77 3.47 -2.74
CA LEU A 45 15.46 2.55 -1.64
C LEU A 45 16.62 1.62 -1.28
N GLU A 46 17.27 1.06 -2.30
CA GLU A 46 18.41 0.17 -2.09
C GLU A 46 19.59 0.90 -1.47
N ASN A 47 19.94 2.07 -2.00
CA ASN A 47 21.02 2.90 -1.46
C ASN A 47 20.71 3.33 -0.02
N ASP A 48 19.48 3.75 0.27
CA ASP A 48 19.07 4.17 1.60
C ASP A 48 19.18 3.03 2.64
N LEU A 49 18.89 1.79 2.23
CA LEU A 49 19.08 0.61 3.09
C LEU A 49 20.55 0.25 3.27
N VAL A 50 21.37 0.32 2.19
CA VAL A 50 22.82 0.06 2.22
C VAL A 50 23.53 1.08 3.11
N ASP A 51 23.21 2.36 2.95
CA ASP A 51 23.85 3.46 3.66
C ASP A 51 23.33 3.65 5.08
N GLY A 52 22.31 2.85 5.49
CA GLY A 52 21.71 2.94 6.82
C GLY A 52 20.89 4.20 7.03
N GLN A 53 20.44 4.86 5.97
CA GLN A 53 19.44 5.94 6.04
C GLN A 53 18.07 5.38 6.40
N LEU A 54 17.83 4.11 6.06
CA LEU A 54 16.68 3.32 6.49
C LEU A 54 17.15 2.04 7.19
N ASP A 55 16.47 1.67 8.26
CA ASP A 55 16.65 0.37 8.93
C ASP A 55 15.90 -0.73 8.20
N VAL A 56 14.68 -0.43 7.77
CA VAL A 56 13.78 -1.30 7.01
C VAL A 56 12.92 -0.48 6.05
N ALA A 57 12.35 -1.14 5.06
CA ALA A 57 11.35 -0.55 4.18
C ALA A 57 10.19 -1.51 3.93
N MET A 58 9.01 -0.95 3.69
CA MET A 58 7.81 -1.70 3.30
C MET A 58 7.35 -1.20 1.93
N ASP A 59 7.22 -2.11 0.99
CA ASP A 59 6.71 -1.83 -0.36
C ASP A 59 6.20 -3.13 -1.02
N VAL A 60 5.68 -3.02 -2.22
CA VAL A 60 5.38 -4.16 -3.09
C VAL A 60 6.67 -4.87 -3.53
N LEU A 61 6.53 -5.94 -4.30
CA LEU A 61 7.71 -6.63 -4.84
C LEU A 61 8.52 -5.69 -5.76
N LEU A 62 9.79 -5.50 -5.40
CA LEU A 62 10.75 -4.67 -6.13
C LEU A 62 11.95 -5.50 -6.62
N PRO A 63 12.50 -5.19 -7.80
CA PRO A 63 13.71 -5.82 -8.32
C PRO A 63 14.95 -5.19 -7.67
N LEU A 64 15.31 -5.66 -6.48
CA LEU A 64 16.46 -5.20 -5.71
C LEU A 64 17.60 -6.22 -5.77
N SER A 65 18.82 -5.79 -5.44
CA SER A 65 19.99 -6.67 -5.41
C SER A 65 19.88 -7.78 -4.36
N PRO A 66 20.67 -8.86 -4.48
CA PRO A 66 20.68 -9.97 -3.52
C PRO A 66 21.07 -9.55 -2.09
N ASP A 67 21.77 -8.43 -1.92
CA ASP A 67 22.18 -7.90 -0.61
C ASP A 67 21.00 -7.28 0.16
N ILE A 68 19.89 -7.02 -0.53
CA ILE A 68 18.64 -6.60 0.10
C ILE A 68 17.79 -7.84 0.35
N ARG A 69 17.67 -8.19 1.62
CA ARG A 69 16.78 -9.25 2.07
C ARG A 69 15.34 -8.80 2.05
N ARG A 70 14.45 -9.73 1.84
CA ARG A 70 13.00 -9.47 1.86
C ARG A 70 12.23 -10.61 2.49
N LEU A 71 11.11 -10.25 3.10
CA LEU A 71 10.10 -11.18 3.60
C LEU A 71 8.72 -10.72 3.14
N LYS A 72 7.91 -11.61 2.63
CA LYS A 72 6.51 -11.32 2.32
C LYS A 72 5.72 -11.22 3.62
N LEU A 73 5.09 -10.08 3.85
CA LEU A 73 4.27 -9.81 5.03
C LEU A 73 2.82 -10.22 4.83
N ALA A 74 2.25 -9.86 3.68
CA ALA A 74 0.83 -10.08 3.40
C ALA A 74 0.55 -10.09 1.90
N GLU A 75 -0.65 -10.56 1.57
CA GLU A 75 -1.30 -10.36 0.27
C GLU A 75 -2.48 -9.41 0.47
N ASP A 76 -2.59 -8.40 -0.37
CA ASP A 76 -3.74 -7.51 -0.35
C ASP A 76 -4.46 -7.54 -1.70
N ARG A 77 -5.71 -7.99 -1.69
CA ARG A 77 -6.53 -8.02 -2.91
C ARG A 77 -6.95 -6.61 -3.30
N LEU A 78 -7.24 -6.42 -4.58
CA LEU A 78 -7.80 -5.18 -5.07
C LEU A 78 -9.33 -5.20 -4.96
N VAL A 79 -9.91 -4.04 -4.66
CA VAL A 79 -11.35 -3.79 -4.63
C VAL A 79 -11.69 -2.58 -5.47
N VAL A 80 -12.96 -2.48 -5.87
CA VAL A 80 -13.51 -1.28 -6.50
C VAL A 80 -14.23 -0.45 -5.45
N VAL A 81 -13.93 0.84 -5.43
CA VAL A 81 -14.62 1.84 -4.61
C VAL A 81 -15.52 2.65 -5.54
N ALA A 82 -16.79 2.73 -5.19
CA ALA A 82 -17.80 3.51 -5.88
C ALA A 82 -18.67 4.25 -4.87
N ARG A 83 -19.26 5.39 -5.24
CA ARG A 83 -20.24 6.04 -4.35
C ARG A 83 -21.47 5.15 -4.14
N ALA A 84 -22.13 5.32 -3.02
CA ALA A 84 -23.43 4.68 -2.79
C ALA A 84 -24.41 5.06 -3.90
N GLY A 85 -25.19 4.08 -4.36
CA GLY A 85 -26.15 4.28 -5.44
C GLY A 85 -25.54 4.57 -6.82
N HIS A 86 -24.29 4.18 -7.05
CA HIS A 86 -23.69 4.26 -8.38
C HIS A 86 -24.45 3.38 -9.38
N THR A 87 -24.75 3.90 -10.56
CA THR A 87 -25.63 3.26 -11.56
C THR A 87 -25.11 1.94 -12.13
N ALA A 88 -23.78 1.73 -12.11
CA ALA A 88 -23.16 0.49 -12.54
C ALA A 88 -23.23 -0.64 -11.48
N ILE A 89 -23.66 -0.34 -10.24
CA ILE A 89 -23.81 -1.34 -9.18
C ILE A 89 -25.19 -1.98 -9.30
N LYS A 90 -25.21 -3.32 -9.38
CA LYS A 90 -26.42 -4.13 -9.39
C LYS A 90 -26.23 -5.28 -8.39
N ASP A 91 -27.13 -5.38 -7.43
CA ASP A 91 -27.10 -6.45 -6.40
C ASP A 91 -25.71 -6.56 -5.71
N ASP A 92 -25.14 -5.43 -5.32
CA ASP A 92 -23.81 -5.32 -4.70
C ASP A 92 -22.63 -5.81 -5.55
N HIS A 93 -22.82 -5.87 -6.87
CA HIS A 93 -21.80 -6.27 -7.84
C HIS A 93 -21.67 -5.23 -8.96
N ILE A 94 -20.52 -5.23 -9.62
CA ILE A 94 -20.29 -4.50 -10.85
C ILE A 94 -19.87 -5.50 -11.94
N LEU A 95 -20.50 -5.42 -13.11
CA LEU A 95 -20.13 -6.27 -14.24
C LEU A 95 -18.83 -5.77 -14.87
N LEU A 96 -18.03 -6.68 -15.43
CA LEU A 96 -16.77 -6.32 -16.09
C LEU A 96 -16.98 -5.28 -17.19
N GLN A 97 -18.02 -5.39 -17.99
CA GLN A 97 -18.32 -4.44 -19.05
C GLN A 97 -18.60 -3.05 -18.47
N ASP A 98 -19.39 -2.95 -17.41
CA ASP A 98 -19.73 -1.68 -16.76
C ASP A 98 -18.49 -1.06 -16.09
N TYR A 99 -17.64 -1.88 -15.48
CA TYR A 99 -16.36 -1.45 -14.94
C TYR A 99 -15.42 -0.87 -16.00
N LEU A 100 -15.27 -1.55 -17.15
CA LEU A 100 -14.38 -1.10 -18.23
C LEU A 100 -14.91 0.16 -18.96
N GLN A 101 -16.24 0.34 -19.04
CA GLN A 101 -16.86 1.52 -19.64
C GLN A 101 -16.89 2.74 -18.73
N ALA A 102 -16.74 2.53 -17.43
CA ALA A 102 -16.70 3.62 -16.46
C ALA A 102 -15.44 4.48 -16.62
N ARG A 103 -15.47 5.66 -16.01
CA ARG A 103 -14.29 6.51 -15.85
C ARG A 103 -13.64 6.26 -14.51
N HIS A 104 -12.31 6.16 -14.50
CA HIS A 104 -11.54 5.74 -13.35
C HIS A 104 -10.59 6.80 -12.82
N LEU A 105 -10.33 6.72 -11.51
CA LEU A 105 -9.25 7.41 -10.86
C LEU A 105 -8.04 6.47 -10.76
N LEU A 106 -6.85 7.03 -10.89
CA LEU A 106 -5.59 6.32 -10.67
C LEU A 106 -4.78 7.02 -9.59
N VAL A 107 -4.43 6.30 -8.54
CA VAL A 107 -3.50 6.76 -7.52
C VAL A 107 -2.10 6.24 -7.83
N SER A 108 -1.17 7.17 -8.03
CA SER A 108 0.21 6.82 -8.36
C SER A 108 1.17 7.93 -7.93
N SER A 109 2.32 7.54 -7.37
CA SER A 109 3.43 8.45 -7.11
C SER A 109 4.22 8.80 -8.37
N ARG A 110 4.05 8.04 -9.45
CA ARG A 110 4.70 8.31 -10.74
C ARG A 110 3.94 9.39 -11.49
N ARG A 111 4.68 10.26 -12.17
CA ARG A 111 4.09 11.34 -12.96
C ARG A 111 3.37 10.84 -14.22
N ARG A 112 3.79 9.69 -14.77
CA ARG A 112 3.27 9.13 -16.04
C ARG A 112 3.26 7.60 -15.97
N GLY A 113 2.57 7.02 -16.94
CA GLY A 113 2.50 5.57 -17.15
C GLY A 113 1.31 4.91 -16.44
N PRO A 114 1.03 3.65 -16.77
CA PRO A 114 -0.08 2.88 -16.21
C PRO A 114 0.15 2.54 -14.73
N GLY A 115 -0.92 2.35 -13.98
CA GLY A 115 -0.90 1.75 -12.68
C GLY A 115 -0.64 0.24 -12.74
N PHE A 116 -0.51 -0.40 -11.57
CA PHE A 116 -0.39 -1.86 -11.48
C PHE A 116 -1.62 -2.54 -12.11
N GLU A 117 -2.81 -2.12 -11.72
CA GLU A 117 -4.06 -2.65 -12.23
C GLU A 117 -4.23 -2.45 -13.74
N ASP A 118 -3.72 -1.33 -14.31
CA ASP A 118 -3.78 -1.09 -15.76
C ASP A 118 -2.87 -2.05 -16.52
N GLN A 119 -1.70 -2.36 -15.96
CA GLN A 119 -0.77 -3.33 -16.55
C GLN A 119 -1.37 -4.75 -16.54
N GLU A 120 -1.99 -5.15 -15.43
CA GLU A 120 -2.62 -6.47 -15.31
C GLU A 120 -3.87 -6.58 -16.21
N LEU A 121 -4.68 -5.52 -16.31
CA LEU A 121 -5.80 -5.46 -17.25
C LEU A 121 -5.33 -5.59 -18.71
N ALA A 122 -4.25 -4.87 -19.07
CA ALA A 122 -3.68 -4.93 -20.41
C ALA A 122 -3.18 -6.33 -20.78
N ARG A 123 -2.64 -7.10 -19.84
CA ARG A 123 -2.26 -8.52 -20.05
C ARG A 123 -3.45 -9.40 -20.41
N LEU A 124 -4.64 -9.03 -19.93
CA LEU A 124 -5.90 -9.71 -20.24
C LEU A 124 -6.60 -9.13 -21.49
N GLY A 125 -6.00 -8.14 -22.15
CA GLY A 125 -6.57 -7.46 -23.31
C GLY A 125 -7.61 -6.40 -22.96
N TYR A 126 -7.65 -5.91 -21.73
CA TYR A 126 -8.59 -4.90 -21.28
C TYR A 126 -7.91 -3.54 -21.10
N GLU A 127 -8.67 -2.48 -21.28
CA GLU A 127 -8.27 -1.10 -21.05
C GLU A 127 -9.39 -0.34 -20.34
N ARG A 128 -9.04 0.62 -19.48
CA ARG A 128 -9.97 1.51 -18.80
C ARG A 128 -9.59 2.96 -19.00
N GLN A 129 -10.57 3.85 -18.92
CA GLN A 129 -10.35 5.29 -19.11
C GLN A 129 -9.99 5.95 -17.77
N ILE A 130 -8.77 6.44 -17.64
CA ILE A 130 -8.33 7.23 -16.49
C ILE A 130 -8.66 8.71 -16.73
N ILE A 131 -9.50 9.27 -15.86
CA ILE A 131 -9.91 10.70 -15.92
C ILE A 131 -9.11 11.57 -14.96
N LEU A 132 -8.64 11.02 -13.86
CA LEU A 132 -7.82 11.70 -12.87
C LEU A 132 -6.68 10.80 -12.39
N ARG A 133 -5.49 11.36 -12.38
CA ARG A 133 -4.34 10.82 -11.67
C ARG A 133 -4.09 11.68 -10.44
N CYS A 134 -4.04 11.07 -9.26
CA CYS A 134 -3.71 11.74 -8.00
C CYS A 134 -2.67 10.95 -7.19
N GLN A 135 -2.22 11.51 -6.08
CA GLN A 135 -1.09 10.97 -5.34
C GLN A 135 -1.51 10.10 -4.14
N HIS A 136 -2.73 10.31 -3.62
CA HIS A 136 -3.18 9.71 -2.36
C HIS A 136 -4.57 9.09 -2.49
N TYR A 137 -4.72 7.88 -1.98
CA TYR A 137 -6.01 7.18 -1.96
C TYR A 137 -7.07 7.91 -1.15
N PHE A 138 -6.70 8.56 -0.05
CA PHE A 138 -7.63 9.33 0.76
C PHE A 138 -8.35 10.41 -0.05
N ALA A 139 -7.62 11.18 -0.85
CA ALA A 139 -8.19 12.19 -1.73
C ALA A 139 -9.06 11.57 -2.84
N ALA A 140 -8.60 10.45 -3.42
CA ALA A 140 -9.36 9.72 -4.44
C ALA A 140 -10.70 9.20 -3.91
N CYS A 141 -10.76 8.65 -2.71
CA CYS A 141 -12.00 8.17 -2.09
C CYS A 141 -13.01 9.30 -1.89
N ARG A 142 -12.57 10.52 -1.58
CA ARG A 142 -13.45 11.68 -1.48
C ARG A 142 -13.98 12.15 -2.82
N VAL A 143 -13.18 12.04 -3.87
CA VAL A 143 -13.65 12.33 -5.25
C VAL A 143 -14.70 11.29 -5.67
N VAL A 144 -14.49 10.02 -5.35
CA VAL A 144 -15.46 8.95 -5.62
C VAL A 144 -16.81 9.23 -4.96
N GLU A 145 -16.81 9.67 -3.69
CA GLU A 145 -18.04 9.93 -2.94
C GLU A 145 -18.99 10.93 -3.65
N THR A 146 -18.42 11.88 -4.39
CA THR A 146 -19.16 12.98 -5.04
C THR A 146 -19.23 12.85 -6.56
N SER A 147 -18.91 11.68 -7.12
CA SER A 147 -18.84 11.49 -8.58
C SER A 147 -19.30 10.10 -9.00
N ASP A 148 -19.43 9.89 -10.30
CA ASP A 148 -19.65 8.57 -10.92
C ASP A 148 -18.34 7.91 -11.38
N TYR A 149 -17.21 8.29 -10.79
CA TYR A 149 -15.93 7.68 -11.08
C TYR A 149 -15.69 6.47 -10.18
N LEU A 150 -14.94 5.50 -10.68
CA LEU A 150 -14.52 4.32 -9.94
C LEU A 150 -13.04 4.45 -9.54
N LEU A 151 -12.73 3.86 -8.39
CA LEU A 151 -11.35 3.73 -7.93
C LEU A 151 -11.06 2.25 -7.65
N THR A 152 -9.96 1.74 -8.18
CA THR A 152 -9.44 0.43 -7.81
C THR A 152 -8.28 0.63 -6.84
N MET A 153 -8.32 -0.05 -5.70
CA MET A 153 -7.31 0.12 -4.64
C MET A 153 -7.18 -1.14 -3.77
N PRO A 154 -6.09 -1.26 -2.98
CA PRO A 154 -5.93 -2.35 -2.02
C PRO A 154 -7.04 -2.37 -0.96
N ALA A 155 -7.58 -3.56 -0.69
CA ALA A 155 -8.75 -3.73 0.17
C ALA A 155 -8.50 -3.28 1.61
N GLY A 156 -7.34 -3.59 2.18
CA GLY A 156 -7.01 -3.22 3.55
C GLY A 156 -7.03 -1.71 3.76
N TYR A 157 -6.44 -0.95 2.84
CA TYR A 157 -6.47 0.50 2.91
C TYR A 157 -7.84 1.09 2.51
N ALA A 158 -8.57 0.43 1.59
CA ALA A 158 -9.91 0.86 1.21
C ALA A 158 -10.87 0.89 2.41
N MET A 159 -10.79 -0.09 3.28
CA MET A 159 -11.59 -0.15 4.51
C MET A 159 -11.31 1.04 5.44
N LEU A 160 -10.05 1.44 5.58
CA LEU A 160 -9.65 2.58 6.41
C LEU A 160 -10.01 3.92 5.76
N ALA A 161 -9.65 4.10 4.49
CA ALA A 161 -9.80 5.37 3.78
C ALA A 161 -11.27 5.76 3.53
N ASN A 162 -12.18 4.79 3.56
CA ASN A 162 -13.61 5.02 3.34
C ASN A 162 -14.43 5.08 4.64
N GLN A 163 -13.80 5.00 5.81
CA GLN A 163 -14.51 5.17 7.08
C GLN A 163 -15.20 6.55 7.13
N GLY A 164 -16.51 6.55 7.35
CA GLY A 164 -17.30 7.77 7.40
C GLY A 164 -17.63 8.40 6.04
N LEU A 165 -17.26 7.75 4.92
CA LEU A 165 -17.66 8.13 3.58
C LEU A 165 -18.86 7.29 3.10
N GLY A 166 -19.69 7.89 2.23
CA GLY A 166 -20.81 7.21 1.59
C GLY A 166 -20.40 6.33 0.38
N ASN A 167 -19.26 5.67 0.47
CA ASN A 167 -18.77 4.80 -0.60
C ASN A 167 -19.09 3.33 -0.31
N THR A 168 -19.24 2.56 -1.39
CA THR A 168 -19.38 1.10 -1.36
C THR A 168 -18.10 0.46 -1.88
N LEU A 169 -17.65 -0.58 -1.19
CA LEU A 169 -16.52 -1.41 -1.61
C LEU A 169 -17.05 -2.67 -2.27
N LEU A 170 -16.61 -2.93 -3.49
CA LEU A 170 -17.07 -4.03 -4.33
C LEU A 170 -15.91 -4.93 -4.71
N GLU A 171 -16.19 -6.18 -4.95
CA GLU A 171 -15.20 -7.06 -5.55
C GLU A 171 -14.86 -6.60 -6.97
N LEU A 172 -13.58 -6.77 -7.33
CA LEU A 172 -13.13 -6.49 -8.68
C LEU A 172 -13.78 -7.52 -9.64
N PRO A 173 -14.42 -7.08 -10.75
CA PRO A 173 -15.14 -7.98 -11.65
C PRO A 173 -14.24 -8.78 -12.58
N VAL A 174 -12.95 -8.81 -12.32
CA VAL A 174 -11.91 -9.54 -13.05
C VAL A 174 -10.86 -10.03 -12.08
N SER A 175 -10.37 -11.25 -12.30
CA SER A 175 -9.30 -11.80 -11.45
C SER A 175 -7.96 -11.16 -11.81
N LEU A 176 -7.43 -10.34 -10.91
CA LEU A 176 -6.08 -9.80 -10.98
C LEU A 176 -5.24 -10.37 -9.84
N PRO A 177 -3.90 -10.45 -10.02
CA PRO A 177 -3.02 -10.84 -8.93
C PRO A 177 -3.17 -9.89 -7.73
N PRO A 178 -3.07 -10.39 -6.49
CA PRO A 178 -3.04 -9.53 -5.32
C PRO A 178 -1.76 -8.69 -5.32
N LEU A 179 -1.78 -7.59 -4.56
CA LEU A 179 -0.58 -6.83 -4.23
C LEU A 179 0.10 -7.49 -3.04
N ASP A 180 1.25 -8.09 -3.28
CA ASP A 180 2.09 -8.63 -2.22
C ASP A 180 2.84 -7.50 -1.52
N VAL A 181 2.78 -7.47 -0.19
CA VAL A 181 3.50 -6.52 0.66
C VAL A 181 4.73 -7.20 1.20
N TYR A 182 5.88 -6.56 1.04
CA TYR A 182 7.18 -7.06 1.49
C TYR A 182 7.83 -6.11 2.49
N LEU A 183 8.55 -6.70 3.43
CA LEU A 183 9.50 -6.03 4.31
C LEU A 183 10.90 -6.23 3.72
N TYR A 184 11.69 -5.15 3.64
CA TYR A 184 13.04 -5.11 3.10
C TYR A 184 14.04 -4.63 4.14
N TRP A 185 15.24 -5.20 4.15
CA TRP A 185 16.39 -4.75 4.95
C TRP A 185 17.70 -5.16 4.28
N HIS A 186 18.78 -4.47 4.60
CA HIS A 186 20.10 -4.83 4.10
C HIS A 186 20.68 -6.03 4.86
N ASP A 187 21.38 -6.93 4.17
CA ASP A 187 21.96 -8.15 4.74
C ASP A 187 22.88 -7.89 5.94
N SER A 188 23.65 -6.80 5.94
CA SER A 188 24.52 -6.43 7.07
C SER A 188 23.75 -6.18 8.38
N ARG A 189 22.46 -5.89 8.31
CA ARG A 189 21.58 -5.69 9.47
C ARG A 189 20.85 -6.96 9.89
N ASN A 190 21.09 -8.07 9.20
CA ASN A 190 20.32 -9.28 9.42
C ASN A 190 20.46 -9.84 10.85
N SER A 191 21.64 -9.71 11.45
CA SER A 191 21.96 -10.16 12.82
C SER A 191 22.00 -9.01 13.83
N ASP A 192 21.67 -7.79 13.46
CA ASP A 192 21.58 -6.66 14.37
C ASP A 192 20.35 -6.84 15.29
N PRO A 193 20.54 -6.91 16.63
CA PRO A 193 19.43 -7.17 17.56
C PRO A 193 18.31 -6.13 17.48
N ALA A 194 18.65 -4.85 17.28
CA ALA A 194 17.66 -3.79 17.19
C ALA A 194 16.84 -3.89 15.90
N ASN A 195 17.50 -4.13 14.78
CA ASN A 195 16.84 -4.35 13.50
C ASN A 195 15.99 -5.63 13.51
N THR A 196 16.48 -6.70 14.14
CA THR A 196 15.73 -7.95 14.31
C THR A 196 14.47 -7.72 15.11
N TRP A 197 14.57 -7.03 16.25
CA TRP A 197 13.41 -6.67 17.06
C TRP A 197 12.36 -5.89 16.23
N LEU A 198 12.79 -4.86 15.50
CA LEU A 198 11.89 -4.06 14.67
C LEU A 198 11.17 -4.91 13.63
N ARG A 199 11.91 -5.79 12.92
CA ARG A 199 11.33 -6.70 11.92
C ARG A 199 10.32 -7.66 12.55
N GLU A 200 10.62 -8.25 13.70
CA GLU A 200 9.70 -9.14 14.40
C GLU A 200 8.40 -8.44 14.81
N LYS A 201 8.48 -7.17 15.24
CA LYS A 201 7.28 -6.39 15.55
C LYS A 201 6.45 -6.12 14.30
N ILE A 202 7.09 -5.71 13.21
CA ILE A 202 6.39 -5.50 11.93
C ILE A 202 5.73 -6.81 11.47
N ILE A 203 6.46 -7.92 11.47
CA ILE A 203 5.94 -9.24 11.07
C ILE A 203 4.73 -9.60 11.94
N GLY A 204 4.81 -9.39 13.25
CA GLY A 204 3.73 -9.68 14.19
C GLY A 204 2.43 -8.91 13.91
N LEU A 205 2.51 -7.72 13.30
CA LEU A 205 1.31 -6.95 12.92
C LEU A 205 0.55 -7.55 11.73
N TYR A 206 1.18 -8.42 10.96
CA TYR A 206 0.61 -9.05 9.77
C TYR A 206 0.41 -10.57 9.95
N ALA A 207 0.74 -11.10 11.12
CA ALA A 207 0.56 -12.51 11.45
C ALA A 207 -0.86 -12.73 12.02
N GLU A 208 -1.86 -12.77 11.11
CA GLU A 208 -3.20 -13.30 11.43
C GLU A 208 -3.48 -14.57 10.62
#